data_9987b08155c208ceb1ec6234a3bdebae
#
_entry.id   9987b08155c208ceb1ec6234a3bdebae
#
_cell.length_a   1.000
_cell.length_b   1.000
_cell.length_c   1.000
_cell.angle_alpha   90.00
_cell.angle_beta   90.00
_cell.angle_gamma   90.00
#
_symmetry.space_group_name_H-M   'P 1'
#
loop_
_entity.id
_entity.type
_entity.pdbx_description
1 polymer ?
#
loop_
_entity_poly.entity_id
_entity_poly.type
_entity_poly.pdbx_seq_one_letter_code
_entity_poly.pdbx_strand_id
1 'polypeptide(L)'
;NVVLPTGGKGSFYTDWQKRDPKVGQPMWETFLAKELPPLVDKKFDGNGRNAIIGLSMGGQAAFALTIRHPSTYSGLASLSGCPPVSGAANEAYVRTTVGRDGGDATNMWGPFGSAGWDAHDPAKHLDALRGKDIFLAAGSGAIGPLDLQRRIEPDEGPPEAVTASSSALELGAYRCSLEFAATMRANNVRYTDGFRLIGTHTWAYWEQDLPAAWRTVSRGLY
;
A
#
# COMPACT_ATOMS: atom_id res chain seq x y z
N ASN A 1 4.70 9.79 -17.78
CA ASN A 1 3.59 10.47 -17.09
C ASN A 1 3.52 10.01 -15.62
N VAL A 2 3.19 10.93 -14.71
CA VAL A 2 2.94 10.62 -13.28
C VAL A 2 1.53 11.11 -12.95
N VAL A 3 0.74 10.25 -12.31
CA VAL A 3 -0.61 10.57 -11.85
C VAL A 3 -0.65 10.42 -10.33
N LEU A 4 -1.14 11.43 -9.65
CA LEU A 4 -1.32 11.46 -8.20
C LEU A 4 -2.83 11.53 -7.89
N PRO A 5 -3.51 10.38 -7.75
CA PRO A 5 -4.93 10.39 -7.41
C PRO A 5 -5.13 10.90 -5.98
N THR A 6 -6.17 11.70 -5.77
CA THR A 6 -6.54 12.24 -4.46
C THR A 6 -7.87 11.65 -3.99
N GLY A 7 -8.05 11.49 -2.68
CA GLY A 7 -9.23 10.87 -2.08
C GLY A 7 -9.00 9.41 -1.68
N GLY A 8 -10.08 8.65 -1.51
CA GLY A 8 -10.02 7.23 -1.18
C GLY A 8 -9.67 6.91 0.28
N LYS A 9 -9.91 7.83 1.22
CA LYS A 9 -9.71 7.59 2.66
C LYS A 9 -10.42 6.29 3.09
N GLY A 10 -9.71 5.42 3.79
CA GLY A 10 -10.25 4.14 4.29
C GLY A 10 -10.69 3.14 3.22
N SER A 11 -10.51 3.45 1.92
CA SER A 11 -11.06 2.61 0.83
C SER A 11 -10.22 1.40 0.47
N PHE A 12 -8.96 1.33 0.88
CA PHE A 12 -7.94 0.36 0.41
C PHE A 12 -7.80 0.34 -1.11
N TYR A 13 -8.23 1.40 -1.78
CA TYR A 13 -8.20 1.55 -3.24
C TYR A 13 -8.75 0.33 -4.00
N THR A 14 -9.81 -0.27 -3.44
CA THR A 14 -10.50 -1.44 -3.99
C THR A 14 -11.94 -1.11 -4.36
N ASP A 15 -12.60 -2.03 -5.08
CA ASP A 15 -14.03 -1.96 -5.34
C ASP A 15 -14.79 -2.59 -4.18
N TRP A 16 -15.60 -1.81 -3.50
CA TRP A 16 -16.39 -2.29 -2.38
C TRP A 16 -17.57 -3.14 -2.87
N GLN A 17 -17.74 -4.30 -2.26
CA GLN A 17 -18.81 -5.25 -2.63
C GLN A 17 -20.23 -4.71 -2.37
N LYS A 18 -20.35 -3.86 -1.35
CA LYS A 18 -21.63 -3.27 -0.93
C LYS A 18 -21.47 -1.78 -0.63
N ARG A 19 -22.59 -1.06 -0.80
CA ARG A 19 -22.67 0.34 -0.39
C ARG A 19 -22.60 0.45 1.13
N ASP A 20 -21.69 1.25 1.61
CA ASP A 20 -21.53 1.61 3.01
C ASP A 20 -22.27 2.91 3.32
N PRO A 21 -22.94 3.03 4.48
CA PRO A 21 -23.69 4.24 4.83
C PRO A 21 -22.85 5.50 4.99
N LYS A 22 -21.55 5.37 5.31
CA LYS A 22 -20.64 6.50 5.59
C LYS A 22 -19.75 6.83 4.41
N VAL A 23 -19.12 5.82 3.82
CA VAL A 23 -18.11 6.02 2.75
C VAL A 23 -18.66 5.78 1.35
N GLY A 24 -19.92 5.39 1.23
CA GLY A 24 -20.54 5.09 -0.06
C GLY A 24 -20.11 3.74 -0.62
N GLN A 25 -19.98 3.63 -1.92
CA GLN A 25 -19.45 2.44 -2.59
C GLN A 25 -18.24 2.84 -3.43
N PRO A 26 -17.05 2.87 -2.83
CA PRO A 26 -15.82 3.15 -3.57
C PRO A 26 -15.58 2.10 -4.67
N MET A 27 -15.16 2.57 -5.86
CA MET A 27 -14.84 1.75 -7.03
C MET A 27 -13.44 2.07 -7.51
N TRP A 28 -12.49 2.12 -6.58
CA TRP A 28 -11.12 2.55 -6.85
C TRP A 28 -10.33 1.57 -7.69
N GLU A 29 -10.54 0.27 -7.54
CA GLU A 29 -9.87 -0.74 -8.34
C GLU A 29 -10.26 -0.61 -9.82
N THR A 30 -11.56 -0.47 -10.11
CA THR A 30 -12.04 -0.22 -11.48
C THR A 30 -11.41 1.06 -12.04
N PHE A 31 -11.43 2.15 -11.27
CA PHE A 31 -10.83 3.41 -11.71
C PHE A 31 -9.32 3.27 -12.02
N LEU A 32 -8.53 2.76 -11.06
CA LEU A 32 -7.08 2.71 -11.18
C LEU A 32 -6.57 1.69 -12.20
N ALA A 33 -7.26 0.55 -12.34
CA ALA A 33 -6.77 -0.53 -13.18
C ALA A 33 -7.40 -0.59 -14.57
N LYS A 34 -8.59 -0.01 -14.77
CA LYS A 34 -9.34 -0.13 -16.03
C LYS A 34 -9.65 1.21 -16.71
N GLU A 35 -9.97 2.25 -15.93
CA GLU A 35 -10.40 3.54 -16.49
C GLU A 35 -9.22 4.50 -16.68
N LEU A 36 -8.40 4.66 -15.66
CA LEU A 36 -7.30 5.62 -15.65
C LEU A 36 -6.19 5.30 -16.68
N PRO A 37 -5.66 4.06 -16.79
CA PRO A 37 -4.56 3.77 -17.70
C PRO A 37 -4.86 4.14 -19.17
N PRO A 38 -5.97 3.72 -19.77
CA PRO A 38 -6.26 4.08 -21.16
C PRO A 38 -6.54 5.58 -21.37
N LEU A 39 -7.02 6.28 -20.31
CA LEU A 39 -7.17 7.73 -20.37
C LEU A 39 -5.82 8.45 -20.40
N VAL A 40 -4.87 7.99 -19.59
CA VAL A 40 -3.50 8.52 -19.57
C VAL A 40 -2.81 8.26 -20.90
N ASP A 41 -2.89 7.03 -21.40
CA ASP A 41 -2.29 6.66 -22.69
C ASP A 41 -2.83 7.52 -23.83
N LYS A 42 -4.14 7.67 -23.91
CA LYS A 42 -4.78 8.48 -24.96
C LYS A 42 -4.46 9.96 -24.85
N LYS A 43 -4.38 10.50 -23.63
CA LYS A 43 -4.27 11.96 -23.42
C LYS A 43 -2.83 12.47 -23.37
N PHE A 44 -1.89 11.60 -22.98
CA PHE A 44 -0.50 11.96 -22.67
C PHE A 44 0.52 11.07 -23.37
N ASP A 45 0.13 10.43 -24.49
CA ASP A 45 0.98 9.54 -25.29
C ASP A 45 1.68 8.47 -24.43
N GLY A 46 0.91 7.79 -23.59
CA GLY A 46 1.41 6.66 -22.81
C GLY A 46 1.76 5.49 -23.72
N ASN A 47 2.60 4.59 -23.22
CA ASN A 47 3.05 3.39 -23.95
C ASN A 47 2.35 2.11 -23.49
N GLY A 48 1.28 2.21 -22.70
CA GLY A 48 0.53 1.08 -22.15
C GLY A 48 1.21 0.37 -20.98
N ARG A 49 2.40 0.81 -20.56
CA ARG A 49 3.14 0.23 -19.45
C ARG A 49 2.95 1.06 -18.19
N ASN A 50 2.52 0.43 -17.12
CA ASN A 50 2.19 1.11 -15.88
C ASN A 50 2.92 0.49 -14.70
N ALA A 51 3.24 1.33 -13.72
CA ALA A 51 3.69 0.92 -12.40
C ALA A 51 2.93 1.71 -11.32
N ILE A 52 2.91 1.18 -10.11
CA ILE A 52 2.18 1.79 -9.00
C ILE A 52 3.11 1.94 -7.79
N ILE A 53 3.07 3.11 -7.16
CA ILE A 53 3.77 3.37 -5.90
C ILE A 53 2.72 3.76 -4.87
N GLY A 54 2.72 3.09 -3.73
CA GLY A 54 1.82 3.41 -2.63
C GLY A 54 2.54 3.43 -1.30
N LEU A 55 2.00 4.20 -0.36
CA LEU A 55 2.48 4.27 1.01
C LEU A 55 1.38 3.89 2.00
N SER A 56 1.75 3.26 3.11
CA SER A 56 0.80 2.83 4.15
C SER A 56 -0.34 1.96 3.54
N MET A 57 -1.61 2.34 3.72
CA MET A 57 -2.76 1.71 3.06
C MET A 57 -2.57 1.61 1.53
N GLY A 58 -2.00 2.64 0.91
CA GLY A 58 -1.67 2.63 -0.52
C GLY A 58 -0.59 1.61 -0.89
N GLY A 59 0.36 1.34 0.01
CA GLY A 59 1.39 0.31 -0.17
C GLY A 59 0.80 -1.11 -0.18
N GLN A 60 -0.19 -1.37 0.66
CA GLN A 60 -0.98 -2.60 0.61
C GLN A 60 -1.78 -2.67 -0.71
N ALA A 61 -2.46 -1.57 -1.07
CA ALA A 61 -3.27 -1.50 -2.28
C ALA A 61 -2.43 -1.73 -3.55
N ALA A 62 -1.18 -1.26 -3.60
CA ALA A 62 -0.28 -1.49 -4.72
C ALA A 62 -0.05 -2.99 -4.98
N PHE A 63 0.10 -3.79 -3.92
CA PHE A 63 0.17 -5.24 -4.05
C PHE A 63 -1.16 -5.84 -4.50
N ALA A 64 -2.28 -5.47 -3.85
CA ALA A 64 -3.60 -5.99 -4.19
C ALA A 64 -3.97 -5.70 -5.65
N LEU A 65 -3.77 -4.47 -6.12
CA LEU A 65 -4.01 -4.08 -7.51
C LEU A 65 -3.13 -4.85 -8.49
N THR A 66 -1.86 -5.07 -8.15
CA THR A 66 -0.93 -5.80 -9.04
C THR A 66 -1.30 -7.27 -9.15
N ILE A 67 -1.66 -7.96 -8.06
CA ILE A 67 -2.06 -9.39 -8.14
C ILE A 67 -3.38 -9.58 -8.87
N ARG A 68 -4.30 -8.62 -8.76
CA ARG A 68 -5.62 -8.68 -9.39
C ARG A 68 -5.62 -8.21 -10.85
N HIS A 69 -4.65 -7.36 -11.22
CA HIS A 69 -4.47 -6.82 -12.57
C HIS A 69 -3.01 -6.97 -13.04
N PRO A 70 -2.50 -8.22 -13.13
CA PRO A 70 -1.07 -8.44 -13.39
C PRO A 70 -0.62 -8.00 -14.79
N SER A 71 -1.54 -7.87 -15.74
CA SER A 71 -1.24 -7.32 -17.07
C SER A 71 -1.16 -5.79 -17.09
N THR A 72 -1.80 -5.09 -16.14
CA THR A 72 -1.83 -3.63 -16.08
C THR A 72 -0.54 -3.06 -15.49
N TYR A 73 -0.01 -3.69 -14.43
CA TYR A 73 1.15 -3.17 -13.70
C TYR A 73 2.37 -4.06 -13.90
N SER A 74 3.44 -3.50 -14.46
CA SER A 74 4.75 -4.16 -14.63
C SER A 74 5.60 -4.10 -13.36
N GLY A 75 5.37 -3.10 -12.50
CA GLY A 75 6.09 -2.92 -11.26
C GLY A 75 5.25 -2.26 -10.17
N LEU A 76 5.66 -2.46 -8.93
CA LEU A 76 5.04 -1.85 -7.77
C LEU A 76 6.06 -1.45 -6.71
N ALA A 77 5.74 -0.40 -5.95
CA ALA A 77 6.47 -0.08 -4.73
C ALA A 77 5.49 0.06 -3.55
N SER A 78 5.84 -0.55 -2.44
CA SER A 78 5.11 -0.45 -1.16
C SER A 78 6.03 0.17 -0.12
N LEU A 79 5.65 1.35 0.35
CA LEU A 79 6.36 2.09 1.39
C LEU A 79 5.54 2.00 2.68
N SER A 80 6.09 1.37 3.70
CA SER A 80 5.42 1.19 5.01
C SER A 80 4.01 0.59 4.92
N GLY A 81 3.76 -0.27 3.91
CA GLY A 81 2.53 -1.05 3.81
C GLY A 81 2.60 -2.32 4.65
N CYS A 82 1.45 -2.95 4.90
CA CYS A 82 1.36 -4.31 5.39
C CYS A 82 0.65 -5.14 4.32
N PRO A 83 1.39 -5.78 3.38
CA PRO A 83 0.78 -6.34 2.19
C PRO A 83 -0.25 -7.45 2.44
N PRO A 84 -0.03 -8.45 3.32
CA PRO A 84 -1.03 -9.47 3.63
C PRO A 84 -2.24 -8.89 4.35
N VAL A 85 -3.44 -9.33 3.96
CA VAL A 85 -4.71 -8.83 4.53
C VAL A 85 -5.59 -9.94 5.09
N SER A 86 -5.36 -11.20 4.76
CA SER A 86 -6.12 -12.32 5.30
C SER A 86 -5.56 -12.84 6.63
N GLY A 87 -6.43 -13.49 7.40
CA GLY A 87 -6.12 -13.96 8.75
C GLY A 87 -6.50 -12.95 9.83
N ALA A 88 -6.84 -13.44 11.02
CA ALA A 88 -7.51 -12.66 12.06
C ALA A 88 -6.82 -11.33 12.42
N ALA A 89 -5.49 -11.33 12.54
CA ALA A 89 -4.73 -10.12 12.91
C ALA A 89 -4.71 -9.08 11.78
N ASN A 90 -4.45 -9.52 10.54
CA ASN A 90 -4.40 -8.62 9.39
C ASN A 90 -5.78 -8.05 9.06
N GLU A 91 -6.82 -8.90 9.10
CA GLU A 91 -8.20 -8.46 8.91
C GLU A 91 -8.63 -7.45 9.99
N ALA A 92 -8.26 -7.67 11.25
CA ALA A 92 -8.54 -6.72 12.33
C ALA A 92 -7.82 -5.37 12.10
N TYR A 93 -6.57 -5.41 11.64
CA TYR A 93 -5.82 -4.21 11.28
C TYR A 93 -6.51 -3.41 10.15
N VAL A 94 -6.88 -4.08 9.06
CA VAL A 94 -7.60 -3.45 7.95
C VAL A 94 -8.95 -2.87 8.42
N ARG A 95 -9.72 -3.62 9.21
CA ARG A 95 -11.00 -3.15 9.78
C ARG A 95 -10.85 -1.92 10.64
N THR A 96 -9.80 -1.87 11.45
CA THR A 96 -9.48 -0.69 12.28
C THR A 96 -9.15 0.52 11.40
N THR A 97 -8.40 0.32 10.32
CA THR A 97 -8.05 1.39 9.38
C THR A 97 -9.30 1.92 8.65
N VAL A 98 -10.15 1.04 8.13
CA VAL A 98 -11.44 1.40 7.50
C VAL A 98 -12.35 2.12 8.50
N GLY A 99 -12.42 1.62 9.73
CA GLY A 99 -13.26 2.18 10.80
C GLY A 99 -12.87 3.60 11.24
N ARG A 100 -11.60 3.98 11.09
CA ARG A 100 -11.15 5.37 11.36
C ARG A 100 -11.86 6.40 10.47
N ASP A 101 -12.19 6.01 9.25
CA ASP A 101 -12.93 6.86 8.30
C ASP A 101 -14.45 6.59 8.35
N GLY A 102 -14.92 5.82 9.33
CA GLY A 102 -16.31 5.52 9.61
C GLY A 102 -16.92 4.40 8.75
N GLY A 103 -16.13 3.72 7.92
CA GLY A 103 -16.57 2.61 7.09
C GLY A 103 -16.60 1.27 7.84
N ASP A 104 -17.32 0.30 7.27
CA ASP A 104 -17.30 -1.11 7.71
C ASP A 104 -16.66 -1.98 6.62
N ALA A 105 -15.50 -2.57 6.93
CA ALA A 105 -14.79 -3.45 6.00
C ALA A 105 -15.58 -4.72 5.62
N THR A 106 -16.66 -5.03 6.32
CA THR A 106 -17.62 -6.09 5.90
C THR A 106 -18.30 -5.71 4.57
N ASN A 107 -18.52 -4.41 4.34
CA ASN A 107 -19.06 -3.93 3.07
C ASN A 107 -18.00 -3.91 1.97
N MET A 108 -16.71 -3.87 2.35
CA MET A 108 -15.58 -3.89 1.44
C MET A 108 -15.31 -5.30 0.91
N TRP A 109 -14.91 -6.23 1.77
CA TRP A 109 -14.47 -7.59 1.39
C TRP A 109 -15.25 -8.73 2.07
N GLY A 110 -16.30 -8.41 2.81
CA GLY A 110 -17.16 -9.40 3.48
C GLY A 110 -16.76 -9.66 4.94
N PRO A 111 -17.43 -10.62 5.59
CA PRO A 111 -17.13 -11.06 6.96
C PRO A 111 -15.70 -11.58 7.10
N PHE A 112 -15.24 -11.75 8.36
CA PHE A 112 -13.94 -12.39 8.65
C PHE A 112 -13.81 -13.73 7.92
N GLY A 113 -12.64 -13.96 7.29
CA GLY A 113 -12.29 -15.19 6.60
C GLY A 113 -13.07 -15.43 5.29
N SER A 114 -13.81 -14.43 4.78
CA SER A 114 -14.49 -14.59 3.50
C SER A 114 -13.52 -14.52 2.31
N ALA A 115 -13.94 -15.10 1.17
CA ALA A 115 -13.14 -15.14 -0.05
C ALA A 115 -12.69 -13.76 -0.57
N GLY A 116 -13.39 -12.67 -0.18
CA GLY A 116 -12.99 -11.31 -0.52
C GLY A 116 -11.63 -10.93 0.07
N TRP A 117 -11.32 -11.37 1.29
CA TRP A 117 -10.03 -11.15 1.92
C TRP A 117 -8.92 -11.90 1.19
N ASP A 118 -9.12 -13.18 0.91
CA ASP A 118 -8.15 -14.01 0.19
C ASP A 118 -7.86 -13.48 -1.22
N ALA A 119 -8.89 -12.98 -1.92
CA ALA A 119 -8.77 -12.42 -3.26
C ALA A 119 -7.90 -11.15 -3.32
N HIS A 120 -7.72 -10.45 -2.19
CA HIS A 120 -6.92 -9.23 -2.09
C HIS A 120 -5.60 -9.43 -1.34
N ASP A 121 -5.30 -10.67 -0.91
CA ASP A 121 -4.08 -11.00 -0.17
C ASP A 121 -2.94 -11.44 -1.11
N PRO A 122 -1.87 -10.66 -1.25
CA PRO A 122 -0.75 -11.04 -2.10
C PRO A 122 -0.02 -12.30 -1.64
N ALA A 123 -0.11 -12.69 -0.37
CA ALA A 123 0.47 -13.94 0.12
C ALA A 123 -0.25 -15.19 -0.43
N LYS A 124 -1.48 -15.03 -0.90
CA LYS A 124 -2.27 -16.08 -1.56
C LYS A 124 -2.06 -16.14 -3.09
N HIS A 125 -1.42 -15.10 -3.68
CA HIS A 125 -1.32 -14.91 -5.12
C HIS A 125 0.11 -14.59 -5.57
N LEU A 126 1.11 -15.22 -4.97
CA LEU A 126 2.53 -14.94 -5.22
C LEU A 126 2.94 -15.14 -6.70
N ASP A 127 2.28 -16.03 -7.43
CA ASP A 127 2.57 -16.26 -8.84
C ASP A 127 2.32 -15.02 -9.71
N ALA A 128 1.34 -14.19 -9.36
CA ALA A 128 1.06 -12.93 -10.05
C ALA A 128 2.16 -11.86 -9.85
N LEU A 129 3.00 -12.05 -8.84
CA LEU A 129 4.14 -11.17 -8.54
C LEU A 129 5.44 -11.59 -9.24
N ARG A 130 5.49 -12.78 -9.85
CA ARG A 130 6.69 -13.24 -10.56
C ARG A 130 7.01 -12.37 -11.77
N GLY A 131 8.25 -11.96 -11.87
CA GLY A 131 8.71 -11.09 -12.97
C GLY A 131 8.33 -9.61 -12.84
N LYS A 132 7.69 -9.21 -11.76
CA LYS A 132 7.40 -7.81 -11.47
C LYS A 132 8.60 -7.10 -10.85
N ASP A 133 8.75 -5.81 -11.15
CA ASP A 133 9.71 -4.93 -10.50
C ASP A 133 9.14 -4.46 -9.16
N ILE A 134 9.54 -5.10 -8.07
CA ILE A 134 8.98 -4.87 -6.74
C ILE A 134 9.99 -4.13 -5.86
N PHE A 135 9.55 -3.03 -5.24
CA PHE A 135 10.26 -2.36 -4.15
C PHE A 135 9.44 -2.44 -2.87
N LEU A 136 10.05 -2.91 -1.79
CA LEU A 136 9.39 -3.05 -0.49
C LEU A 136 10.23 -2.37 0.58
N ALA A 137 9.68 -1.36 1.24
CA ALA A 137 10.36 -0.56 2.24
C ALA A 137 9.50 -0.30 3.47
N ALA A 138 10.15 -0.25 4.63
CA ALA A 138 9.59 0.21 5.88
C ALA A 138 10.72 0.57 6.86
N GLY A 139 10.46 1.50 7.77
CA GLY A 139 11.33 1.78 8.93
C GLY A 139 10.97 0.89 10.12
N SER A 140 11.89 0.74 11.07
CA SER A 140 11.68 -0.11 12.24
C SER A 140 10.71 0.47 13.29
N GLY A 141 10.27 1.72 13.13
CA GLY A 141 9.54 2.48 14.14
C GLY A 141 10.46 3.18 15.15
N ALA A 142 11.76 2.93 15.14
CA ALA A 142 12.70 3.66 15.98
C ALA A 142 12.82 5.12 15.52
N ILE A 143 12.74 6.04 16.49
CA ILE A 143 12.87 7.49 16.22
C ILE A 143 14.25 7.79 15.66
N GLY A 144 14.31 8.51 14.56
CA GLY A 144 15.52 8.90 13.88
C GLY A 144 15.62 10.41 13.66
N PRO A 145 16.69 10.89 13.00
CA PRO A 145 16.95 12.32 12.81
C PRO A 145 15.82 13.09 12.12
N LEU A 146 15.09 12.47 11.18
CA LEU A 146 14.00 13.15 10.48
C LEU A 146 12.77 13.33 11.37
N ASP A 147 12.53 12.41 12.31
CA ASP A 147 11.44 12.54 13.27
C ASP A 147 11.68 13.73 14.22
N LEU A 148 12.93 13.94 14.62
CA LEU A 148 13.33 15.05 15.49
C LEU A 148 13.26 16.43 14.79
N GLN A 149 13.28 16.44 13.47
CA GLN A 149 13.13 17.65 12.64
C GLN A 149 11.70 17.90 12.19
N ARG A 150 10.81 16.93 12.39
CA ARG A 150 9.42 17.04 11.99
C ARG A 150 8.71 18.14 12.79
N ARG A 151 8.10 19.07 12.07
CA ARG A 151 7.11 19.98 12.66
C ARG A 151 5.77 19.26 12.77
N ILE A 152 5.23 19.21 13.96
CA ILE A 152 3.90 18.67 14.24
C ILE A 152 2.96 19.85 14.37
N GLU A 153 1.91 19.90 13.55
CA GLU A 153 0.94 20.98 13.58
C GLU A 153 -0.05 20.79 14.75
N PRO A 154 -0.59 21.87 15.30
CA PRO A 154 -1.44 21.81 16.51
C PRO A 154 -2.68 20.92 16.36
N ASP A 155 -3.20 20.77 15.16
CA ASP A 155 -4.37 19.93 14.84
C ASP A 155 -4.04 18.44 14.74
N GLU A 156 -2.76 18.07 14.64
CA GLU A 156 -2.32 16.65 14.70
C GLU A 156 -2.37 16.08 16.12
N GLY A 157 -2.35 16.94 17.15
CA GLY A 157 -2.38 16.57 18.56
C GLY A 157 -1.04 16.77 19.29
N PRO A 158 -0.92 16.28 20.53
CA PRO A 158 0.32 16.39 21.31
C PRO A 158 1.50 15.71 20.61
N PRO A 159 2.67 16.37 20.49
CA PRO A 159 3.82 15.84 19.76
C PRO A 159 4.28 14.44 20.19
N GLU A 160 4.24 14.16 21.49
CA GLU A 160 4.61 12.86 22.04
C GLU A 160 3.64 11.77 21.58
N ALA A 161 2.34 12.06 21.56
CA ALA A 161 1.31 11.11 21.13
C ALA A 161 1.40 10.85 19.63
N VAL A 162 1.63 11.88 18.82
CA VAL A 162 1.82 11.77 17.37
C VAL A 162 3.06 10.93 17.07
N THR A 163 4.18 11.20 17.73
CA THR A 163 5.43 10.46 17.55
C THR A 163 5.28 9.00 17.99
N ALA A 164 4.66 8.75 19.15
CA ALA A 164 4.44 7.40 19.64
C ALA A 164 3.52 6.58 18.72
N SER A 165 2.45 7.18 18.20
CA SER A 165 1.56 6.52 17.24
C SER A 165 2.23 6.24 15.91
N SER A 166 3.01 7.19 15.38
CA SER A 166 3.80 7.00 14.15
C SER A 166 4.84 5.88 14.32
N SER A 167 5.51 5.81 15.48
CA SER A 167 6.46 4.75 15.82
C SER A 167 5.77 3.37 15.87
N ALA A 168 4.64 3.28 16.57
CA ALA A 168 3.89 2.02 16.68
C ALA A 168 3.34 1.53 15.33
N LEU A 169 2.80 2.43 14.51
CA LEU A 169 2.31 2.11 13.17
C LEU A 169 3.44 1.58 12.28
N GLU A 170 4.59 2.26 12.29
CA GLU A 170 5.73 1.86 11.46
C GLU A 170 6.32 0.52 11.90
N LEU A 171 6.43 0.27 13.22
CA LEU A 171 6.85 -1.02 13.75
C LEU A 171 5.93 -2.15 13.27
N GLY A 172 4.62 -1.92 13.25
CA GLY A 172 3.64 -2.87 12.72
C GLY A 172 3.84 -3.14 11.23
N ALA A 173 3.97 -2.07 10.44
CA ALA A 173 4.24 -2.15 9.00
C ALA A 173 5.57 -2.86 8.70
N TYR A 174 6.61 -2.56 9.47
CA TYR A 174 7.93 -3.18 9.34
C TYR A 174 7.89 -4.69 9.56
N ARG A 175 7.31 -5.14 10.68
CA ARG A 175 7.20 -6.57 10.99
C ARG A 175 6.40 -7.32 9.93
N CYS A 176 5.24 -6.80 9.60
CA CYS A 176 4.37 -7.38 8.57
C CYS A 176 5.09 -7.46 7.20
N SER A 177 5.79 -6.40 6.80
CA SER A 177 6.54 -6.37 5.54
C SER A 177 7.73 -7.31 5.54
N LEU A 178 8.45 -7.48 6.66
CA LEU A 178 9.54 -8.45 6.80
C LEU A 178 9.05 -9.89 6.68
N GLU A 179 7.94 -10.23 7.32
CA GLU A 179 7.32 -11.56 7.24
C GLU A 179 6.88 -11.85 5.80
N PHE A 180 6.26 -10.88 5.14
CA PHE A 180 5.87 -11.01 3.74
C PHE A 180 7.09 -11.09 2.80
N ALA A 181 8.14 -10.33 3.06
CA ALA A 181 9.41 -10.41 2.34
C ALA A 181 10.06 -11.81 2.45
N ALA A 182 9.99 -12.43 3.64
CA ALA A 182 10.44 -13.80 3.84
C ALA A 182 9.58 -14.79 3.02
N THR A 183 8.27 -14.60 3.01
CA THR A 183 7.33 -15.39 2.19
C THR A 183 7.64 -15.27 0.70
N MET A 184 7.88 -14.06 0.20
CA MET A 184 8.27 -13.83 -1.20
C MET A 184 9.57 -14.55 -1.54
N ARG A 185 10.61 -14.44 -0.69
CA ARG A 185 11.91 -15.12 -0.90
C ARG A 185 11.74 -16.63 -0.95
N ALA A 186 11.00 -17.20 -0.01
CA ALA A 186 10.76 -18.65 0.06
C ALA A 186 10.03 -19.19 -1.19
N ASN A 187 9.30 -18.32 -1.89
CA ASN A 187 8.57 -18.67 -3.12
C ASN A 187 9.22 -18.15 -4.40
N ASN A 188 10.49 -17.75 -4.35
CA ASN A 188 11.27 -17.25 -5.50
C ASN A 188 10.66 -15.99 -6.16
N VAL A 189 9.96 -15.15 -5.41
CA VAL A 189 9.52 -13.81 -5.84
C VAL A 189 10.61 -12.80 -5.47
N ARG A 190 11.21 -12.17 -6.49
CA ARG A 190 12.29 -11.19 -6.31
C ARG A 190 11.72 -9.82 -5.94
N TYR A 191 12.42 -9.09 -5.09
CA TYR A 191 12.11 -7.71 -4.76
C TYR A 191 13.39 -6.94 -4.42
N THR A 192 13.34 -5.62 -4.51
CA THR A 192 14.38 -4.71 -4.04
C THR A 192 14.05 -4.31 -2.61
N ASP A 193 15.03 -4.42 -1.73
CA ASP A 193 14.93 -4.18 -0.28
C ASP A 193 15.17 -2.69 0.02
N GLY A 194 14.26 -2.10 0.78
CA GLY A 194 14.34 -0.72 1.31
C GLY A 194 14.12 -0.65 2.82
N PHE A 195 14.31 -1.74 3.57
CA PHE A 195 14.11 -1.74 5.02
C PHE A 195 15.18 -0.93 5.76
N ARG A 196 14.74 -0.15 6.76
CA ARG A 196 15.59 0.71 7.59
C ARG A 196 15.49 0.33 9.06
N LEU A 197 16.62 0.46 9.77
CA LEU A 197 16.70 0.24 11.23
C LEU A 197 16.16 1.42 12.06
N ILE A 198 15.83 2.54 11.40
CA ILE A 198 15.23 3.74 11.98
C ILE A 198 14.10 4.24 11.10
N GLY A 199 13.30 5.14 11.63
CA GLY A 199 12.22 5.82 10.93
C GLY A 199 10.84 5.42 11.41
N THR A 200 10.00 6.42 11.59
CA THR A 200 8.60 6.28 11.96
C THR A 200 7.69 6.45 10.74
N HIS A 201 6.39 6.33 10.92
CA HIS A 201 5.37 6.40 9.86
C HIS A 201 5.15 7.85 9.41
N THR A 202 6.11 8.43 8.70
CA THR A 202 6.09 9.84 8.29
C THR A 202 6.59 10.08 6.87
N TRP A 203 6.13 11.17 6.26
CA TRP A 203 6.46 11.58 4.89
C TRP A 203 7.96 11.70 4.64
N ALA A 204 8.72 12.23 5.57
CA ALA A 204 10.14 12.47 5.39
C ALA A 204 10.94 11.20 5.03
N TYR A 205 10.55 10.04 5.57
CA TYR A 205 11.17 8.77 5.21
C TYR A 205 10.68 8.24 3.87
N TRP A 206 9.39 8.41 3.54
CA TRP A 206 8.87 8.00 2.24
C TRP A 206 9.47 8.81 1.09
N GLU A 207 9.71 10.10 1.30
CA GLU A 207 10.43 10.96 0.35
C GLU A 207 11.86 10.46 0.12
N GLN A 208 12.56 9.99 1.17
CA GLN A 208 13.88 9.37 1.02
C GLN A 208 13.84 8.04 0.24
N ASP A 209 12.77 7.26 0.39
CA ASP A 209 12.62 5.99 -0.32
C ASP A 209 12.22 6.16 -1.79
N LEU A 210 11.54 7.25 -2.13
CA LEU A 210 10.95 7.47 -3.45
C LEU A 210 11.95 7.34 -4.61
N PRO A 211 13.20 7.86 -4.55
CA PRO A 211 14.17 7.66 -5.62
C PRO A 211 14.54 6.19 -5.86
N ALA A 212 14.63 5.37 -4.80
CA ALA A 212 14.92 3.93 -4.93
C ALA A 212 13.69 3.16 -5.44
N ALA A 213 12.50 3.51 -4.96
CA ALA A 213 11.24 3.00 -5.46
C ALA A 213 11.10 3.27 -6.96
N TRP A 214 11.31 4.53 -7.38
CA TRP A 214 11.26 4.91 -8.79
C TRP A 214 12.27 4.13 -9.65
N ARG A 215 13.54 4.07 -9.25
CA ARG A 215 14.57 3.29 -9.98
C ARG A 215 14.18 1.82 -10.14
N THR A 216 13.42 1.27 -9.20
CA THR A 216 12.97 -0.12 -9.29
C THR A 216 11.80 -0.25 -10.26
N VAL A 217 10.71 0.48 -10.03
CA VAL A 217 9.48 0.30 -10.80
C VAL A 217 9.56 0.82 -12.22
N SER A 218 10.48 1.75 -12.51
CA SER A 218 10.65 2.31 -13.85
C SER A 218 11.34 1.37 -14.84
N ARG A 219 11.96 0.27 -14.39
CA ARG A 219 12.62 -0.70 -15.28
C ARG A 219 11.65 -1.31 -16.30
N GLY A 220 10.43 -1.59 -15.87
CA GLY A 220 9.39 -2.16 -16.72
C GLY A 220 8.59 -1.14 -17.54
N LEU A 221 8.92 0.17 -17.48
CA LEU A 221 8.19 1.23 -18.18
C LEU A 221 8.78 1.60 -19.53
N TYR A 222 10.00 1.13 -19.84
CA TYR A 222 10.73 1.45 -21.07
C TYR A 222 11.04 0.22 -21.90
#